data_1d5d290d6dadcf3766e13d8b4e0dd483
#
_entry.id   1d5d290d6dadcf3766e13d8b4e0dd483
#
_cell.length_a   1.000
_cell.length_b   1.000
_cell.length_c   1.000
_cell.angle_alpha   90.00
_cell.angle_beta   90.00
_cell.angle_gamma   90.00
#
_symmetry.space_group_name_H-M   'P 1'
#
loop_
_entity.id
_entity.type
_entity.pdbx_description
1 polymer ?
#
loop_
_entity_poly.entity_id
_entity_poly.type
_entity_poly.pdbx_seq_one_letter_code
_entity_poly.pdbx_strand_id
1 'polypeptide(L)'
;LTSSAEEIVADFGFLEGQDKLQLLLEFSESLPDIDQRFLDDPELLERVEECQSPVFIAVEGDAQRIDLHFSAPREAPTTRGFAAILSAALNHQSAETILSFSEDFPSRLGLDSLISPLRVRGMRGMLARIKRKVGELTDSNA
;
A
#
# COMPACT_ATOMS: atom_id res chain seq x y z
N LEU A 1 -11.55 9.16 -1.08
CA LEU A 1 -10.88 8.18 -0.23
C LEU A 1 -11.90 7.23 0.41
N THR A 2 -11.45 6.04 0.80
CA THR A 2 -12.26 5.11 1.59
C THR A 2 -12.42 5.62 3.02
N SER A 3 -13.42 5.09 3.74
CA SER A 3 -13.60 5.43 5.16
C SER A 3 -12.35 5.10 5.98
N SER A 4 -11.73 3.93 5.71
CA SER A 4 -10.50 3.52 6.39
C SER A 4 -9.36 4.49 6.09
N ALA A 5 -9.23 4.93 4.83
CA ALA A 5 -8.19 5.89 4.45
C ALA A 5 -8.39 7.24 5.15
N GLU A 6 -9.63 7.70 5.24
CA GLU A 6 -9.93 8.97 5.92
C GLU A 6 -9.62 8.90 7.42
N GLU A 7 -9.93 7.77 8.07
CA GLU A 7 -9.57 7.56 9.47
C GLU A 7 -8.05 7.57 9.64
N ILE A 8 -7.32 6.93 8.76
CA ILE A 8 -5.85 6.89 8.82
C ILE A 8 -5.28 8.30 8.67
N VAL A 9 -5.77 9.07 7.69
CA VAL A 9 -5.34 10.46 7.50
C VAL A 9 -5.61 11.28 8.76
N ALA A 10 -6.78 11.12 9.36
CA ALA A 10 -7.13 11.83 10.59
C ALA A 10 -6.21 11.45 11.76
N ASP A 11 -5.93 10.16 11.91
CA ASP A 11 -5.05 9.66 12.98
C ASP A 11 -3.64 10.25 12.85
N PHE A 12 -3.08 10.27 11.63
CA PHE A 12 -1.79 10.91 11.39
C PHE A 12 -1.87 12.42 11.64
N GLY A 13 -2.99 13.04 11.30
CA GLY A 13 -3.20 14.48 11.47
C GLY A 13 -3.21 14.94 12.92
N PHE A 14 -3.56 14.05 13.86
CA PHE A 14 -3.52 14.36 15.31
C PHE A 14 -2.11 14.30 15.89
N LEU A 15 -1.17 13.73 15.17
CA LEU A 15 0.18 13.48 15.66
C LEU A 15 1.16 14.46 15.04
N GLU A 16 2.32 14.64 15.67
CA GLU A 16 3.39 15.49 15.16
C GLU A 16 4.73 14.76 15.24
N GLY A 17 5.60 15.02 14.24
CA GLY A 17 6.99 14.57 14.25
C GLY A 17 7.14 13.07 14.46
N GLN A 18 7.88 12.72 15.50
CA GLN A 18 8.22 11.33 15.83
C GLN A 18 7.00 10.45 16.10
N ASP A 19 5.91 11.03 16.59
CA ASP A 19 4.71 10.26 16.85
C ASP A 19 4.08 9.75 15.55
N LYS A 20 4.20 10.50 14.45
CA LYS A 20 3.76 10.00 13.14
C LYS A 20 4.59 8.81 12.69
N LEU A 21 5.91 8.87 12.92
CA LEU A 21 6.79 7.74 12.59
C LEU A 21 6.47 6.53 13.45
N GLN A 22 6.14 6.73 14.71
CA GLN A 22 5.75 5.64 15.60
C GLN A 22 4.47 4.98 15.10
N LEU A 23 3.47 5.75 14.67
CA LEU A 23 2.24 5.19 14.11
C LEU A 23 2.54 4.39 12.84
N LEU A 24 3.43 4.90 11.99
CA LEU A 24 3.84 4.18 10.78
C LEU A 24 4.47 2.83 11.13
N LEU A 25 5.32 2.79 12.16
CA LEU A 25 5.94 1.55 12.63
C LEU A 25 4.90 0.57 13.18
N GLU A 26 3.89 1.07 13.89
CA GLU A 26 2.80 0.22 14.37
C GLU A 26 2.05 -0.42 13.20
N PHE A 27 1.82 0.33 12.13
CA PHE A 27 1.22 -0.25 10.91
C PHE A 27 2.10 -1.35 10.35
N SER A 28 3.43 -1.17 10.36
CA SER A 28 4.34 -2.18 9.80
C SER A 28 4.20 -3.53 10.52
N GLU A 29 3.89 -3.50 11.80
CA GLU A 29 3.70 -4.72 12.59
C GLU A 29 2.37 -5.40 12.28
N SER A 30 1.40 -4.67 11.74
CA SER A 30 0.07 -5.18 11.45
C SER A 30 -0.06 -5.84 10.08
N LEU A 31 0.95 -5.71 9.20
CA LEU A 31 0.88 -6.31 7.87
C LEU A 31 0.93 -7.83 7.98
N PRO A 32 -0.09 -8.55 7.45
CA PRO A 32 -0.05 -10.01 7.47
C PRO A 32 1.13 -10.54 6.66
N ASP A 33 1.64 -11.70 7.06
CA ASP A 33 2.63 -12.41 6.25
C ASP A 33 1.97 -12.84 4.96
N ILE A 34 2.74 -12.83 3.87
CA ILE A 34 2.20 -13.20 2.56
C ILE A 34 1.87 -14.70 2.54
N ASP A 35 0.80 -15.05 1.82
CA ASP A 35 0.36 -16.43 1.68
C ASP A 35 1.48 -17.31 1.09
N GLN A 36 1.61 -18.52 1.58
CA GLN A 36 2.64 -19.48 1.15
C GLN A 36 2.65 -19.70 -0.35
N ARG A 37 1.50 -19.68 -1.02
CA ARG A 37 1.43 -19.90 -2.47
C ARG A 37 2.24 -18.88 -3.27
N PHE A 38 2.42 -17.67 -2.75
CA PHE A 38 3.26 -16.64 -3.39
C PHE A 38 4.74 -16.91 -3.19
N LEU A 39 5.10 -17.53 -2.06
CA LEU A 39 6.48 -17.95 -1.82
C LEU A 39 6.83 -19.13 -2.72
N ASP A 40 5.85 -20.01 -2.98
CA ASP A 40 6.05 -21.18 -3.85
C ASP A 40 6.08 -20.79 -5.32
N ASP A 41 5.39 -19.70 -5.70
CA ASP A 41 5.34 -19.23 -7.08
C ASP A 41 5.53 -17.70 -7.12
N PRO A 42 6.79 -17.23 -7.03
CA PRO A 42 7.08 -15.80 -7.02
C PRO A 42 6.66 -15.05 -8.29
N GLU A 43 6.38 -15.76 -9.39
CA GLU A 43 5.92 -15.13 -10.62
C GLU A 43 4.55 -14.47 -10.46
N LEU A 44 3.79 -14.87 -9.43
CA LEU A 44 2.52 -14.24 -9.10
C LEU A 44 2.68 -12.83 -8.53
N LEU A 45 3.89 -12.47 -8.11
CA LEU A 45 4.20 -11.20 -7.50
C LEU A 45 4.87 -10.25 -8.48
N GLU A 46 4.57 -8.96 -8.36
CA GLU A 46 5.27 -7.91 -9.08
C GLU A 46 6.13 -7.12 -8.12
N ARG A 47 7.39 -6.91 -8.47
CA ARG A 47 8.28 -6.05 -7.68
C ARG A 47 7.90 -4.58 -7.88
N VAL A 48 7.88 -3.85 -6.77
CA VAL A 48 7.71 -2.38 -6.81
C VAL A 48 9.09 -1.77 -7.01
N GLU A 49 9.43 -1.49 -8.27
CA GLU A 49 10.77 -1.02 -8.65
C GLU A 49 11.14 0.32 -8.02
N GLU A 50 10.16 1.16 -7.71
CA GLU A 50 10.40 2.46 -7.08
C GLU A 50 10.89 2.34 -5.63
N CYS A 51 10.69 1.20 -4.98
CA CYS A 51 11.18 0.95 -3.64
C CYS A 51 12.60 0.39 -3.69
N GLN A 52 13.48 0.89 -2.81
CA GLN A 52 14.83 0.35 -2.70
C GLN A 52 14.83 -1.01 -2.02
N SER A 53 13.91 -1.20 -1.06
CA SER A 53 13.72 -2.49 -0.40
C SER A 53 12.93 -3.43 -1.31
N PRO A 54 13.10 -4.76 -1.17
CA PRO A 54 12.40 -5.73 -2.02
C PRO A 54 10.92 -5.86 -1.61
N VAL A 55 10.10 -4.98 -2.16
CA VAL A 55 8.66 -4.97 -1.94
C VAL A 55 7.98 -5.57 -3.17
N PHE A 56 7.04 -6.46 -2.93
CA PHE A 56 6.29 -7.15 -3.98
C PHE A 56 4.79 -7.04 -3.69
N ILE A 57 4.01 -6.97 -4.76
CA ILE A 57 2.55 -6.92 -4.66
C ILE A 57 1.91 -7.96 -5.57
N ALA A 58 0.71 -8.41 -5.21
CA ALA A 58 -0.17 -9.16 -6.09
C ALA A 58 -1.58 -8.61 -5.95
N VAL A 59 -2.30 -8.55 -7.06
CA VAL A 59 -3.68 -8.05 -7.12
C VAL A 59 -4.53 -9.13 -7.73
N GLU A 60 -5.56 -9.56 -7.01
CA GLU A 60 -6.47 -10.62 -7.42
C GLU A 60 -7.92 -10.20 -7.15
N GLY A 61 -8.85 -11.06 -7.52
CA GLY A 61 -10.27 -10.82 -7.30
C GLY A 61 -11.00 -10.41 -8.55
N ASP A 62 -12.05 -9.65 -8.39
CA ASP A 62 -12.89 -9.16 -9.49
C ASP A 62 -13.27 -7.69 -9.28
N ALA A 63 -14.09 -7.14 -10.18
CA ALA A 63 -14.46 -5.73 -10.13
C ALA A 63 -15.16 -5.33 -8.83
N GLN A 64 -15.86 -6.24 -8.16
CA GLN A 64 -16.59 -5.96 -6.95
C GLN A 64 -15.73 -6.06 -5.69
N ARG A 65 -14.68 -6.88 -5.73
CA ARG A 65 -13.81 -7.08 -4.58
C ARG A 65 -12.39 -7.39 -5.03
N ILE A 66 -11.48 -6.49 -4.72
CA ILE A 66 -10.07 -6.64 -5.02
C ILE A 66 -9.35 -7.16 -3.78
N ASP A 67 -8.56 -8.21 -3.97
CA ASP A 67 -7.73 -8.78 -2.92
C ASP A 67 -6.27 -8.39 -3.16
N LEU A 68 -5.70 -7.66 -2.21
CA LEU A 68 -4.33 -7.16 -2.28
C LEU A 68 -3.41 -8.00 -1.38
N HIS A 69 -2.25 -8.32 -1.91
CA HIS A 69 -1.22 -9.07 -1.19
C HIS A 69 0.09 -8.29 -1.26
N PHE A 70 0.77 -8.20 -0.12
CA PHE A 70 2.02 -7.46 -0.02
C PHE A 70 3.09 -8.31 0.62
N SER A 71 4.30 -8.25 0.08
CA SER A 71 5.50 -8.78 0.70
C SER A 71 6.46 -7.61 0.89
N ALA A 72 6.83 -7.33 2.14
CA ALA A 72 7.73 -6.24 2.48
C ALA A 72 8.62 -6.69 3.64
N PRO A 73 9.95 -6.42 3.56
CA PRO A 73 10.85 -6.91 4.60
C PRO A 73 10.65 -6.18 5.92
N ARG A 74 10.80 -6.93 7.01
CA ARG A 74 10.68 -6.35 8.36
C ARG A 74 11.80 -5.35 8.66
N GLU A 75 12.94 -5.48 7.96
CA GLU A 75 14.09 -4.60 8.07
C GLU A 75 13.85 -3.23 7.43
N ALA A 76 12.75 -3.07 6.69
CA ALA A 76 12.36 -1.80 6.09
C ALA A 76 10.99 -1.37 6.63
N PRO A 77 10.90 -1.02 7.92
CA PRO A 77 9.61 -0.80 8.57
C PRO A 77 8.83 0.39 8.02
N THR A 78 9.50 1.41 7.51
CA THR A 78 8.82 2.56 6.89
C THR A 78 8.03 2.13 5.66
N THR A 79 8.69 1.38 4.77
CA THR A 79 8.07 0.87 3.55
C THR A 79 6.99 -0.16 3.88
N ARG A 80 7.28 -1.06 4.80
CA ARG A 80 6.32 -2.07 5.25
C ARG A 80 5.10 -1.42 5.90
N GLY A 81 5.31 -0.36 6.68
CA GLY A 81 4.22 0.40 7.29
C GLY A 81 3.29 1.01 6.27
N PHE A 82 3.85 1.57 5.19
CA PHE A 82 3.01 2.11 4.14
C PHE A 82 2.25 1.02 3.38
N ALA A 83 2.87 -0.14 3.15
CA ALA A 83 2.16 -1.28 2.57
C ALA A 83 0.96 -1.68 3.44
N ALA A 84 1.14 -1.71 4.75
CA ALA A 84 0.07 -2.00 5.69
C ALA A 84 -1.04 -0.95 5.64
N ILE A 85 -0.68 0.33 5.50
CA ILE A 85 -1.65 1.42 5.35
C ILE A 85 -2.47 1.22 4.08
N LEU A 86 -1.82 0.92 2.95
CA LEU A 86 -2.54 0.68 1.70
C LEU A 86 -3.43 -0.56 1.80
N SER A 87 -2.98 -1.60 2.48
CA SER A 87 -3.80 -2.78 2.73
C SER A 87 -5.05 -2.41 3.51
N ALA A 88 -4.90 -1.65 4.60
CA ALA A 88 -6.03 -1.22 5.43
C ALA A 88 -7.01 -0.33 4.66
N ALA A 89 -6.48 0.53 3.78
CA ALA A 89 -7.30 1.49 3.05
C ALA A 89 -8.02 0.87 1.85
N LEU A 90 -7.39 -0.07 1.16
CA LEU A 90 -7.83 -0.51 -0.17
C LEU A 90 -8.22 -1.98 -0.27
N ASN A 91 -7.74 -2.84 0.62
CA ASN A 91 -8.01 -4.27 0.50
C ASN A 91 -9.51 -4.54 0.60
N HIS A 92 -10.00 -5.41 -0.26
CA HIS A 92 -11.41 -5.83 -0.36
C HIS A 92 -12.35 -4.73 -0.88
N GLN A 93 -11.81 -3.61 -1.34
CA GLN A 93 -12.60 -2.55 -1.99
C GLN A 93 -12.88 -2.93 -3.44
N SER A 94 -13.88 -2.25 -4.05
CA SER A 94 -14.17 -2.44 -5.46
C SER A 94 -13.06 -1.85 -6.35
N ALA A 95 -12.97 -2.34 -7.58
CA ALA A 95 -12.04 -1.78 -8.55
C ALA A 95 -12.29 -0.30 -8.78
N GLU A 96 -13.55 0.11 -8.89
CA GLU A 96 -13.90 1.53 -9.07
C GLU A 96 -13.36 2.39 -7.94
N THR A 97 -13.53 1.95 -6.69
CA THR A 97 -13.02 2.67 -5.52
C THR A 97 -11.52 2.82 -5.57
N ILE A 98 -10.79 1.75 -5.92
CA ILE A 98 -9.33 1.79 -5.98
C ILE A 98 -8.86 2.69 -7.13
N LEU A 99 -9.47 2.55 -8.31
CA LEU A 99 -9.08 3.36 -9.47
C LEU A 99 -9.32 4.85 -9.27
N SER A 100 -10.34 5.21 -8.50
CA SER A 100 -10.64 6.61 -8.18
C SER A 100 -9.94 7.12 -6.92
N PHE A 101 -9.20 6.26 -6.22
CA PHE A 101 -8.50 6.64 -5.01
C PHE A 101 -7.45 7.73 -5.31
N SER A 102 -7.36 8.72 -4.43
CA SER A 102 -6.48 9.87 -4.65
C SER A 102 -5.00 9.49 -4.64
N GLU A 103 -4.28 9.88 -5.69
CA GLU A 103 -2.84 9.61 -5.80
C GLU A 103 -2.02 10.47 -4.85
N ASP A 104 -2.60 11.52 -4.28
CA ASP A 104 -1.91 12.36 -3.29
C ASP A 104 -2.03 11.82 -1.87
N PHE A 105 -2.63 10.64 -1.70
CA PHE A 105 -2.81 10.02 -0.38
C PHE A 105 -1.52 9.97 0.44
N PRO A 106 -0.36 9.56 -0.12
CA PRO A 106 0.87 9.56 0.68
C PRO A 106 1.22 10.92 1.28
N SER A 107 0.98 11.99 0.54
CA SER A 107 1.24 13.36 1.02
C SER A 107 0.27 13.76 2.12
N ARG A 108 -0.95 13.25 2.09
CA ARG A 108 -1.98 13.57 3.07
C ARG A 108 -1.71 12.96 4.44
N LEU A 109 -0.79 12.02 4.53
CA LEU A 109 -0.36 11.46 5.81
C LEU A 109 0.60 12.39 6.57
N GLY A 110 1.11 13.43 5.91
CA GLY A 110 2.03 14.38 6.52
C GLY A 110 3.41 13.80 6.79
N LEU A 111 3.82 12.82 6.00
CA LEU A 111 5.11 12.14 6.17
C LEU A 111 6.21 12.72 5.30
N ASP A 112 5.89 13.59 4.35
CA ASP A 112 6.83 14.11 3.35
C ASP A 112 8.05 14.81 3.97
N SER A 113 7.86 15.46 5.12
CA SER A 113 8.94 16.15 5.84
C SER A 113 9.70 15.25 6.79
N LEU A 114 9.23 14.02 7.02
CA LEU A 114 9.79 13.11 8.02
C LEU A 114 10.56 11.94 7.42
N ILE A 115 10.33 11.64 6.13
CA ILE A 115 10.98 10.55 5.43
C ILE A 115 11.65 11.08 4.17
N SER A 116 12.58 10.32 3.61
CA SER A 116 13.35 10.76 2.44
C SER A 116 12.47 10.85 1.19
N PRO A 117 12.82 11.73 0.23
CA PRO A 117 12.10 11.79 -1.04
C PRO A 117 12.07 10.46 -1.80
N LEU A 118 13.13 9.65 -1.69
CA LEU A 118 13.16 8.33 -2.31
C LEU A 118 12.11 7.40 -1.73
N ARG A 119 11.88 7.46 -0.41
CA ARG A 119 10.84 6.65 0.22
C ARG A 119 9.45 7.13 -0.13
N VAL A 120 9.25 8.43 -0.22
CA VAL A 120 7.97 9.01 -0.68
C VAL A 120 7.69 8.53 -2.11
N ARG A 121 8.71 8.53 -2.98
CA ARG A 121 8.59 8.02 -4.34
C ARG A 121 8.18 6.55 -4.35
N GLY A 122 8.75 5.75 -3.46
CA GLY A 122 8.38 4.34 -3.32
C GLY A 122 6.92 4.17 -2.94
N MET A 123 6.42 4.99 -2.02
CA MET A 123 5.02 4.97 -1.61
C MET A 123 4.08 5.29 -2.77
N ARG A 124 4.41 6.33 -3.54
CA ARG A 124 3.63 6.71 -4.73
C ARG A 124 3.67 5.63 -5.79
N GLY A 125 4.85 5.03 -6.00
CA GLY A 125 5.00 3.93 -6.94
C GLY A 125 4.19 2.70 -6.56
N MET A 126 4.14 2.39 -5.28
CA MET A 126 3.35 1.26 -4.78
C MET A 126 1.86 1.46 -5.11
N LEU A 127 1.32 2.63 -4.80
CA LEU A 127 -0.08 2.96 -5.09
C LEU A 127 -0.36 2.94 -6.60
N ALA A 128 0.54 3.53 -7.39
CA ALA A 128 0.38 3.58 -8.85
C ALA A 128 0.36 2.18 -9.46
N ARG A 129 1.22 1.28 -8.98
CA ARG A 129 1.28 -0.10 -9.48
C ARG A 129 0.03 -0.89 -9.11
N ILE A 130 -0.49 -0.67 -7.90
CA ILE A 130 -1.76 -1.30 -7.50
C ILE A 130 -2.87 -0.88 -8.46
N LYS A 131 -2.98 0.42 -8.73
CA LYS A 131 -4.02 0.95 -9.64
C LYS A 131 -3.87 0.38 -11.04
N ARG A 132 -2.65 0.30 -11.54
CA ARG A 132 -2.40 -0.28 -12.86
C ARG A 132 -2.83 -1.74 -12.93
N LYS A 133 -2.47 -2.53 -11.92
CA LYS A 133 -2.83 -3.95 -11.89
C LYS A 133 -4.33 -4.15 -11.74
N VAL A 134 -5.01 -3.31 -10.97
CA VAL A 134 -6.47 -3.35 -10.87
C VAL A 134 -7.10 -3.03 -12.23
N GLY A 135 -6.58 -2.04 -12.95
CA GLY A 135 -7.05 -1.71 -14.29
C GLY A 135 -6.87 -2.88 -15.27
N GLU A 136 -5.70 -3.50 -15.25
CA GLU A 136 -5.42 -4.68 -16.10
C GLU A 136 -6.36 -5.84 -15.78
N LEU A 137 -6.58 -6.09 -14.50
CA LEU A 137 -7.45 -7.20 -14.07
C LEU A 137 -8.89 -7.00 -14.54
N THR A 138 -9.41 -5.78 -14.40
CA THR A 138 -10.80 -5.50 -14.81
C THR A 138 -10.96 -5.43 -16.32
N ASP A 139 -9.97 -4.93 -17.05
CA ASP A 139 -9.98 -4.94 -18.52
C ASP A 139 -9.98 -6.37 -19.06
N SER A 140 -9.21 -7.26 -18.43
CA SER A 140 -9.15 -8.68 -18.82
C SER A 140 -10.47 -9.42 -18.59
N ASN A 141 -11.29 -8.93 -17.65
CA ASN A 141 -12.56 -9.54 -17.28
C ASN A 141 -13.78 -8.85 -17.92
N ALA A 142 -13.51 -7.83 -18.72
CA ALA A 142 -14.57 -7.06 -19.37
C ALA A 142 -15.21 -7.80 -20.56
#